data_cfea8c7c2ee86cbe55717c7738d9d11d
#
_entry.id   cfea8c7c2ee86cbe55717c7738d9d11d
#
_cell.length_a   1.000
_cell.length_b   1.000
_cell.length_c   1.000
_cell.angle_alpha   90.00
_cell.angle_beta   90.00
_cell.angle_gamma   90.00
#
_symmetry.space_group_name_H-M   'P 1'
#
loop_
_entity.id
_entity.type
_entity.pdbx_description
1 polymer ?
#
loop_
_entity_poly.entity_id
_entity_poly.type
_entity_poly.pdbx_seq_one_letter_code
_entity_poly.pdbx_strand_id
1 'polypeptide(L)'
;MTNPTIATERSRPIGAYGIAILALVFGLAILTFIAISRFSTTTPLPTADSILVIKHAHTLTLFHKGQTIKQYRVALGRGGLGPKDHAGDNRVPEGTYRIVSRNPHSAFYRALRVGYPTPQQTAAAHAHGVDPGGDIMIHGVRNGLGWLGPAHRLIDWTKGCIAVTDPEMDEIWNAVPDGTPIEIRP
;
A
#
# COMPACT_ATOMS: atom_id res chain seq x y z
N MET A 1 52.05 53.56 35.08
CA MET A 1 50.93 52.56 34.98
C MET A 1 50.33 52.64 33.60
N THR A 2 50.77 51.76 32.72
CA THR A 2 50.37 51.75 31.30
C THR A 2 49.26 50.67 31.09
N ASN A 3 48.13 51.17 30.61
CA ASN A 3 46.96 50.34 30.38
C ASN A 3 47.05 49.58 28.99
N PRO A 4 46.89 48.30 28.90
CA PRO A 4 46.95 47.60 27.60
C PRO A 4 45.66 47.79 26.83
N THR A 5 45.76 48.30 25.61
CA THR A 5 44.69 48.45 24.65
C THR A 5 44.33 47.06 24.09
N ILE A 6 43.09 46.61 24.36
CA ILE A 6 42.55 45.36 23.77
C ILE A 6 42.20 45.63 22.31
N ALA A 7 42.92 45.03 21.40
CA ALA A 7 42.61 45.04 19.96
C ALA A 7 41.39 44.15 19.68
N THR A 8 40.25 44.75 19.32
CA THR A 8 39.07 44.05 18.82
C THR A 8 39.34 43.54 17.40
N GLU A 9 39.47 42.26 17.26
CA GLU A 9 39.58 41.54 15.98
C GLU A 9 38.25 41.69 15.23
N ARG A 10 38.23 42.53 14.17
CA ARG A 10 37.08 42.67 13.27
C ARG A 10 36.99 41.41 12.39
N SER A 11 35.96 40.59 12.61
CA SER A 11 35.58 39.53 11.69
C SER A 11 35.31 40.13 10.29
N ARG A 12 36.07 39.65 9.28
CA ARG A 12 35.88 40.08 7.90
C ARG A 12 34.54 39.55 7.41
N PRO A 13 33.63 40.35 6.85
CA PRO A 13 32.37 39.86 6.30
C PRO A 13 32.69 38.91 5.10
N ILE A 14 32.00 37.78 5.05
CA ILE A 14 32.06 36.87 3.91
C ILE A 14 31.63 37.65 2.67
N GLY A 15 32.59 37.91 1.76
CA GLY A 15 32.34 38.75 0.57
C GLY A 15 31.22 38.16 -0.29
N ALA A 16 30.57 39.00 -1.09
CA ALA A 16 29.49 38.62 -1.99
C ALA A 16 29.78 37.37 -2.84
N TYR A 17 31.05 37.12 -3.15
CA TYR A 17 31.52 35.89 -3.86
C TYR A 17 31.39 34.61 -3.02
N GLY A 18 31.56 34.70 -1.68
CA GLY A 18 31.39 33.52 -0.82
C GLY A 18 29.92 33.07 -0.72
N ILE A 19 28.99 34.04 -0.71
CA ILE A 19 27.56 33.74 -0.71
C ILE A 19 27.13 33.15 -2.05
N ALA A 20 27.64 33.68 -3.15
CA ALA A 20 27.32 33.18 -4.51
C ALA A 20 27.84 31.75 -4.73
N ILE A 21 29.06 31.42 -4.25
CA ILE A 21 29.62 30.05 -4.35
C ILE A 21 28.79 29.08 -3.49
N LEU A 22 28.40 29.44 -2.26
CA LEU A 22 27.54 28.61 -1.41
C LEU A 22 26.17 28.35 -2.05
N ALA A 23 25.53 29.34 -2.65
CA ALA A 23 24.26 29.18 -3.36
C ALA A 23 24.38 28.24 -4.57
N LEU A 24 25.49 28.33 -5.29
CA LEU A 24 25.74 27.51 -6.49
C LEU A 24 26.00 26.05 -6.11
N VAL A 25 26.77 25.78 -5.04
CA VAL A 25 27.01 24.43 -4.50
C VAL A 25 25.72 23.82 -3.95
N PHE A 26 24.90 24.61 -3.23
CA PHE A 26 23.62 24.14 -2.72
C PHE A 26 22.61 23.85 -3.85
N GLY A 27 22.56 24.71 -4.88
CA GLY A 27 21.75 24.50 -6.07
C GLY A 27 22.13 23.24 -6.84
N LEU A 28 23.46 22.98 -6.99
CA LEU A 28 23.96 21.79 -7.66
C LEU A 28 23.67 20.52 -6.83
N ALA A 29 23.78 20.58 -5.50
CA ALA A 29 23.45 19.48 -4.60
C ALA A 29 21.95 19.13 -4.65
N ILE A 30 21.08 20.14 -4.72
CA ILE A 30 19.62 19.92 -4.87
C ILE A 30 19.31 19.32 -6.24
N LEU A 31 19.93 19.80 -7.32
CA LEU A 31 19.74 19.26 -8.68
C LEU A 31 20.22 17.80 -8.77
N THR A 32 21.37 17.47 -8.18
CA THR A 32 21.87 16.09 -8.14
C THR A 32 20.98 15.19 -7.30
N PHE A 33 20.48 15.67 -6.14
CA PHE A 33 19.54 14.92 -5.32
C PHE A 33 18.21 14.65 -6.04
N ILE A 34 17.67 15.65 -6.75
CA ILE A 34 16.45 15.50 -7.57
C ILE A 34 16.69 14.53 -8.74
N ALA A 35 17.85 14.57 -9.38
CA ALA A 35 18.20 13.68 -10.47
C ALA A 35 18.33 12.22 -9.99
N ILE A 36 18.98 11.98 -8.85
CA ILE A 36 19.13 10.66 -8.26
C ILE A 36 17.76 10.11 -7.81
N SER A 37 16.88 10.96 -7.26
CA SER A 37 15.54 10.57 -6.83
C SER A 37 14.63 10.15 -8.00
N ARG A 38 14.86 10.66 -9.18
CA ARG A 38 14.08 10.33 -10.40
C ARG A 38 14.54 9.04 -11.10
N PHE A 39 15.73 8.53 -10.76
CA PHE A 39 16.30 7.32 -11.35
C PHE A 39 16.11 6.06 -10.52
N SER A 40 15.24 6.08 -9.50
CA SER A 40 14.79 4.84 -8.85
C SER A 40 13.86 4.10 -9.82
N THR A 41 14.42 3.44 -10.81
CA THR A 41 13.71 2.45 -11.63
C THR A 41 13.39 1.26 -10.73
N THR A 42 12.20 1.26 -10.13
CA THR A 42 11.65 0.06 -9.50
C THR A 42 11.52 -0.98 -10.59
N THR A 43 12.39 -2.00 -10.55
CA THR A 43 12.25 -3.15 -11.45
C THR A 43 10.84 -3.71 -11.27
N PRO A 44 10.07 -3.89 -12.36
CA PRO A 44 8.74 -4.47 -12.25
C PRO A 44 8.79 -5.82 -11.53
N LEU A 45 7.83 -6.07 -10.66
CA LEU A 45 7.72 -7.37 -9.98
C LEU A 45 7.48 -8.47 -11.00
N PRO A 46 8.02 -9.68 -10.78
CA PRO A 46 7.62 -10.86 -11.55
C PRO A 46 6.10 -11.08 -11.45
N THR A 47 5.54 -11.77 -12.46
CA THR A 47 4.13 -12.18 -12.40
C THR A 47 3.90 -13.09 -11.20
N ALA A 48 2.99 -12.73 -10.32
CA ALA A 48 2.61 -13.54 -9.17
C ALA A 48 1.77 -14.75 -9.64
N ASP A 49 2.08 -15.92 -9.11
CA ASP A 49 1.32 -17.15 -9.33
C ASP A 49 0.40 -17.51 -8.15
N SER A 50 0.59 -16.86 -7.00
CA SER A 50 -0.30 -17.01 -5.84
C SER A 50 -0.21 -15.82 -4.88
N ILE A 51 -1.27 -15.66 -4.08
CA ILE A 51 -1.42 -14.62 -3.05
C ILE A 51 -1.77 -15.29 -1.74
N LEU A 52 -1.15 -14.84 -0.65
CA LEU A 52 -1.50 -15.22 0.71
C LEU A 52 -1.84 -13.96 1.53
N VAL A 53 -3.01 -13.97 2.15
CA VAL A 53 -3.41 -12.95 3.13
C VAL A 53 -3.47 -13.58 4.50
N ILE A 54 -2.75 -13.02 5.47
CA ILE A 54 -2.81 -13.41 6.89
C ILE A 54 -3.48 -12.28 7.66
N LYS A 55 -4.71 -12.50 8.12
CA LYS A 55 -5.55 -11.46 8.71
C LYS A 55 -4.97 -10.93 10.02
N HIS A 56 -4.60 -11.79 10.96
CA HIS A 56 -4.05 -11.37 12.24
C HIS A 56 -2.72 -10.63 12.12
N ALA A 57 -1.94 -10.92 11.06
CA ALA A 57 -0.70 -10.23 10.76
C ALA A 57 -0.90 -8.95 9.93
N HIS A 58 -2.10 -8.70 9.39
CA HIS A 58 -2.40 -7.62 8.45
C HIS A 58 -1.42 -7.60 7.28
N THR A 59 -1.20 -8.76 6.64
CA THR A 59 -0.26 -8.89 5.51
C THR A 59 -0.92 -9.52 4.30
N LEU A 60 -0.48 -9.04 3.12
CA LEU A 60 -0.72 -9.64 1.82
C LEU A 60 0.63 -9.94 1.19
N THR A 61 0.88 -11.20 0.82
CA THR A 61 2.15 -11.64 0.25
C THR A 61 1.91 -12.17 -1.15
N LEU A 62 2.70 -11.72 -2.12
CA LEU A 62 2.75 -12.24 -3.47
C LEU A 62 3.87 -13.27 -3.60
N PHE A 63 3.58 -14.37 -4.30
CA PHE A 63 4.55 -15.42 -4.57
C PHE A 63 4.76 -15.60 -6.09
N HIS A 64 5.94 -16.07 -6.45
CA HIS A 64 6.29 -16.56 -7.78
C HIS A 64 7.15 -17.81 -7.62
N LYS A 65 6.71 -18.94 -8.18
CA LYS A 65 7.38 -20.26 -8.07
C LYS A 65 7.69 -20.66 -6.62
N GLY A 66 6.73 -20.39 -5.72
CA GLY A 66 6.83 -20.68 -4.30
C GLY A 66 7.74 -19.74 -3.50
N GLN A 67 8.35 -18.73 -4.13
CA GLN A 67 9.16 -17.73 -3.46
C GLN A 67 8.38 -16.43 -3.25
N THR A 68 8.56 -15.81 -2.08
CA THR A 68 8.00 -14.48 -1.81
C THR A 68 8.67 -13.44 -2.71
N ILE A 69 7.88 -12.72 -3.50
CA ILE A 69 8.35 -11.62 -4.33
C ILE A 69 8.09 -10.25 -3.70
N LYS A 70 6.97 -10.14 -2.97
CA LYS A 70 6.64 -8.90 -2.23
C LYS A 70 5.65 -9.19 -1.11
N GLN A 71 5.77 -8.45 -0.02
CA GLN A 71 4.81 -8.46 1.08
C GLN A 71 4.37 -7.02 1.36
N TYR A 72 3.06 -6.85 1.58
CA TYR A 72 2.41 -5.58 1.88
C TYR A 72 1.72 -5.65 3.24
N ARG A 73 1.69 -4.51 3.93
CA ARG A 73 0.78 -4.30 5.06
C ARG A 73 -0.58 -3.89 4.51
N VAL A 74 -1.66 -4.34 5.14
CA VAL A 74 -3.03 -4.06 4.68
C VAL A 74 -3.91 -3.54 5.81
N ALA A 75 -4.96 -2.78 5.45
CA ALA A 75 -6.12 -2.58 6.31
C ALA A 75 -7.22 -3.55 5.87
N LEU A 76 -7.98 -4.06 6.83
CA LEU A 76 -9.01 -5.07 6.64
C LEU A 76 -10.42 -4.53 6.91
N GLY A 77 -11.36 -5.43 7.00
CA GLY A 77 -12.75 -5.13 7.32
C GLY A 77 -12.94 -4.75 8.79
N ARG A 78 -13.70 -3.67 9.05
CA ARG A 78 -14.00 -3.16 10.40
C ARG A 78 -14.83 -4.09 11.28
N GLY A 79 -15.31 -5.22 10.74
CA GLY A 79 -16.05 -6.25 11.47
C GLY A 79 -15.17 -7.19 12.30
N GLY A 80 -13.85 -6.93 12.35
CA GLY A 80 -12.88 -7.73 13.10
C GLY A 80 -12.32 -8.90 12.29
N LEU A 81 -11.44 -9.67 12.93
CA LEU A 81 -10.63 -10.71 12.29
C LEU A 81 -11.30 -12.08 12.18
N GLY A 82 -12.51 -12.25 12.72
CA GLY A 82 -13.26 -13.51 12.57
C GLY A 82 -13.63 -13.83 11.12
N PRO A 83 -14.07 -15.07 10.82
CA PRO A 83 -14.52 -15.45 9.48
C PRO A 83 -15.75 -14.62 9.08
N LYS A 84 -15.91 -14.41 7.76
CA LYS A 84 -17.10 -13.77 7.21
C LYS A 84 -18.28 -14.76 7.31
N ASP A 85 -19.41 -14.25 7.82
CA ASP A 85 -20.61 -15.05 8.10
C ASP A 85 -21.80 -14.63 7.22
N HIS A 86 -22.05 -13.33 7.09
CA HIS A 86 -23.21 -12.80 6.34
C HIS A 86 -22.92 -11.44 5.69
N ALA A 87 -23.82 -11.01 4.81
CA ALA A 87 -23.78 -9.66 4.23
C ALA A 87 -23.83 -8.59 5.34
N GLY A 88 -22.96 -7.59 5.23
CA GLY A 88 -22.94 -6.47 6.19
C GLY A 88 -22.14 -6.71 7.47
N ASP A 89 -21.59 -7.88 7.73
CA ASP A 89 -20.72 -8.14 8.88
C ASP A 89 -19.37 -7.41 8.81
N ASN A 90 -19.04 -6.85 7.64
CA ASN A 90 -17.80 -6.12 7.35
C ASN A 90 -16.52 -6.93 7.60
N ARG A 91 -16.56 -8.25 7.51
CA ARG A 91 -15.43 -9.15 7.70
C ARG A 91 -14.84 -9.60 6.37
N VAL A 92 -13.53 -9.81 6.33
CA VAL A 92 -12.83 -10.44 5.21
C VAL A 92 -13.07 -11.95 5.27
N PRO A 93 -13.50 -12.61 4.18
CA PRO A 93 -13.73 -14.06 4.17
C PRO A 93 -12.42 -14.84 4.32
N GLU A 94 -12.49 -16.03 4.88
CA GLU A 94 -11.41 -17.00 4.94
C GLU A 94 -11.64 -18.11 3.92
N GLY A 95 -10.55 -18.65 3.37
CA GLY A 95 -10.61 -19.71 2.38
C GLY A 95 -9.72 -19.46 1.18
N THR A 96 -9.89 -20.33 0.17
CA THR A 96 -9.15 -20.26 -1.10
C THR A 96 -10.07 -19.79 -2.20
N TYR A 97 -9.65 -18.76 -2.92
CA TYR A 97 -10.40 -18.12 -4.01
C TYR A 97 -9.49 -17.90 -5.21
N ARG A 98 -10.01 -17.18 -6.21
CA ARG A 98 -9.25 -16.66 -7.34
C ARG A 98 -9.57 -15.18 -7.52
N ILE A 99 -8.64 -14.45 -8.11
CA ILE A 99 -8.92 -13.12 -8.67
C ILE A 99 -9.75 -13.33 -9.93
N VAL A 100 -10.97 -12.78 -9.96
CA VAL A 100 -11.95 -13.07 -11.01
C VAL A 100 -12.18 -11.93 -11.99
N SER A 101 -11.83 -10.70 -11.60
CA SER A 101 -11.94 -9.54 -12.48
C SER A 101 -11.19 -8.33 -11.93
N ARG A 102 -11.02 -7.32 -12.81
CA ARG A 102 -10.33 -6.07 -12.55
C ARG A 102 -11.26 -4.88 -12.75
N ASN A 103 -11.16 -3.89 -11.87
CA ASN A 103 -11.85 -2.62 -12.03
C ASN A 103 -10.84 -1.47 -12.02
N PRO A 104 -10.46 -0.90 -13.19
CA PRO A 104 -9.54 0.23 -13.27
C PRO A 104 -10.17 1.57 -12.84
N HIS A 105 -11.51 1.63 -12.74
CA HIS A 105 -12.28 2.82 -12.38
C HIS A 105 -13.01 2.65 -11.03
N SER A 106 -12.35 2.01 -10.07
CA SER A 106 -12.88 1.83 -8.73
C SER A 106 -13.00 3.18 -8.00
N ALA A 107 -13.99 3.31 -7.12
CA ALA A 107 -14.07 4.42 -6.15
C ALA A 107 -12.90 4.40 -5.15
N PHE A 108 -12.12 3.31 -5.14
CA PHE A 108 -10.94 3.09 -4.33
C PHE A 108 -9.71 2.86 -5.21
N TYR A 109 -9.43 3.81 -6.11
CA TYR A 109 -8.32 3.82 -7.05
C TYR A 109 -8.45 2.71 -8.12
N ARG A 110 -7.97 1.49 -7.84
CA ARG A 110 -8.10 0.27 -8.65
C ARG A 110 -8.50 -0.88 -7.74
N ALA A 111 -9.17 -1.89 -8.30
CA ALA A 111 -9.58 -3.03 -7.52
C ALA A 111 -9.46 -4.35 -8.29
N LEU A 112 -8.97 -5.39 -7.60
CA LEU A 112 -9.01 -6.79 -8.03
C LEU A 112 -10.10 -7.52 -7.24
N ARG A 113 -11.06 -8.11 -7.92
CA ARG A 113 -12.18 -8.82 -7.29
C ARG A 113 -11.77 -10.24 -6.91
N VAL A 114 -12.01 -10.59 -5.66
CA VAL A 114 -11.88 -11.94 -5.12
C VAL A 114 -13.15 -12.74 -5.40
N GLY A 115 -13.03 -13.97 -5.83
CA GLY A 115 -14.14 -14.86 -6.19
C GLY A 115 -14.92 -15.42 -4.97
N TYR A 116 -15.27 -14.54 -4.05
CA TYR A 116 -16.16 -14.84 -2.91
C TYR A 116 -17.57 -14.27 -3.19
N PRO A 117 -18.65 -14.96 -2.80
CA PRO A 117 -18.69 -16.33 -2.29
C PRO A 117 -18.48 -17.38 -3.40
N THR A 118 -17.98 -18.55 -3.02
CA THR A 118 -18.00 -19.72 -3.89
C THR A 118 -19.44 -20.28 -4.01
N PRO A 119 -19.76 -21.08 -5.04
CA PRO A 119 -21.07 -21.72 -5.12
C PRO A 119 -21.45 -22.52 -3.87
N GLN A 120 -20.46 -23.20 -3.25
CA GLN A 120 -20.66 -23.96 -2.02
C GLN A 120 -21.00 -23.05 -0.83
N GLN A 121 -20.30 -21.91 -0.70
CA GLN A 121 -20.59 -20.92 0.34
C GLN A 121 -21.96 -20.27 0.16
N THR A 122 -22.35 -19.99 -1.08
CA THR A 122 -23.69 -19.48 -1.42
C THR A 122 -24.76 -20.48 -1.02
N ALA A 123 -24.60 -21.75 -1.40
CA ALA A 123 -25.56 -22.81 -1.08
C ALA A 123 -25.67 -23.01 0.46
N ALA A 124 -24.54 -23.04 1.16
CA ALA A 124 -24.52 -23.18 2.63
C ALA A 124 -25.22 -22.00 3.32
N ALA A 125 -24.95 -20.77 2.90
CA ALA A 125 -25.56 -19.57 3.46
C ALA A 125 -27.11 -19.59 3.24
N HIS A 126 -27.55 -19.90 2.04
CA HIS A 126 -28.98 -19.98 1.71
C HIS A 126 -29.70 -21.09 2.49
N ALA A 127 -29.04 -22.25 2.74
CA ALA A 127 -29.58 -23.30 3.59
C ALA A 127 -29.85 -22.84 5.03
N HIS A 128 -29.12 -21.84 5.50
CA HIS A 128 -29.31 -21.17 6.79
C HIS A 128 -30.17 -19.90 6.72
N GLY A 129 -30.75 -19.59 5.55
CA GLY A 129 -31.55 -18.38 5.36
C GLY A 129 -30.75 -17.08 5.40
N VAL A 130 -29.44 -17.12 5.09
CA VAL A 130 -28.51 -15.99 5.20
C VAL A 130 -27.98 -15.61 3.83
N ASP A 131 -27.86 -14.30 3.57
CA ASP A 131 -27.11 -13.78 2.41
C ASP A 131 -25.61 -13.76 2.77
N PRO A 132 -24.74 -14.46 2.06
CA PRO A 132 -23.30 -14.46 2.31
C PRO A 132 -22.64 -13.11 2.00
N GLY A 133 -23.31 -12.23 1.25
CA GLY A 133 -22.75 -11.03 0.69
C GLY A 133 -21.80 -11.30 -0.48
N GLY A 134 -20.92 -10.34 -0.78
CA GLY A 134 -20.00 -10.42 -1.92
C GLY A 134 -19.15 -9.18 -2.05
N ASP A 135 -18.67 -8.91 -3.28
CA ASP A 135 -17.88 -7.73 -3.64
C ASP A 135 -16.60 -7.54 -2.78
N ILE A 136 -15.97 -8.66 -2.44
CA ILE A 136 -14.68 -8.66 -1.75
C ILE A 136 -13.58 -8.32 -2.76
N MET A 137 -12.77 -7.33 -2.44
CA MET A 137 -11.74 -6.80 -3.34
C MET A 137 -10.43 -6.55 -2.61
N ILE A 138 -9.31 -6.63 -3.36
CA ILE A 138 -8.06 -5.96 -3.02
C ILE A 138 -8.10 -4.61 -3.73
N HIS A 139 -7.93 -3.49 -3.02
CA HIS A 139 -8.07 -2.15 -3.60
C HIS A 139 -7.16 -1.11 -2.94
N GLY A 140 -6.99 0.03 -3.60
CA GLY A 140 -6.29 1.19 -3.07
C GLY A 140 -7.10 1.97 -2.03
N VAL A 141 -6.70 3.20 -1.77
CA VAL A 141 -7.39 4.12 -0.88
C VAL A 141 -8.55 4.79 -1.63
N ARG A 142 -9.56 5.27 -0.90
CA ARG A 142 -10.68 5.99 -1.50
C ARG A 142 -10.17 7.18 -2.31
N ASN A 143 -10.74 7.40 -3.51
CA ASN A 143 -10.36 8.49 -4.39
C ASN A 143 -10.39 9.85 -3.64
N GLY A 144 -9.34 10.64 -3.83
CA GLY A 144 -9.11 11.89 -3.10
C GLY A 144 -8.42 11.74 -1.74
N LEU A 145 -8.25 10.52 -1.21
CA LEU A 145 -7.58 10.24 0.06
C LEU A 145 -6.26 9.48 -0.09
N GLY A 146 -5.75 9.26 -1.31
CA GLY A 146 -4.49 8.55 -1.55
C GLY A 146 -3.28 9.18 -0.84
N TRP A 147 -3.33 10.49 -0.55
CA TRP A 147 -2.31 11.22 0.20
C TRP A 147 -2.10 10.70 1.63
N LEU A 148 -3.08 9.97 2.20
CA LEU A 148 -2.92 9.33 3.51
C LEU A 148 -1.80 8.30 3.50
N GLY A 149 -1.46 7.73 2.34
CA GLY A 149 -0.42 6.74 2.20
C GLY A 149 -0.55 5.63 3.25
N PRO A 150 0.55 5.22 3.94
CA PRO A 150 0.50 4.16 4.96
C PRO A 150 -0.38 4.44 6.17
N ALA A 151 -0.72 5.71 6.44
CA ALA A 151 -1.55 6.06 7.61
C ALA A 151 -2.98 5.50 7.52
N HIS A 152 -3.48 5.16 6.31
CA HIS A 152 -4.79 4.52 6.17
C HIS A 152 -4.90 3.18 6.92
N ARG A 153 -3.76 2.56 7.32
CA ARG A 153 -3.68 1.26 8.01
C ARG A 153 -3.73 1.35 9.54
N LEU A 154 -3.84 2.56 10.10
CA LEU A 154 -3.92 2.75 11.56
C LEU A 154 -5.18 2.13 12.14
N ILE A 155 -6.21 1.92 11.33
CA ILE A 155 -7.46 1.26 11.69
C ILE A 155 -7.94 0.37 10.54
N ASP A 156 -8.69 -0.67 10.86
CA ASP A 156 -9.45 -1.46 9.89
C ASP A 156 -10.74 -0.71 9.54
N TRP A 157 -10.90 -0.33 8.27
CA TRP A 157 -11.97 0.59 7.87
C TRP A 157 -12.85 0.07 6.74
N THR A 158 -12.45 -1.01 6.08
CA THR A 158 -13.20 -1.50 4.91
C THR A 158 -14.51 -2.20 5.33
N LYS A 159 -15.34 -2.49 4.35
CA LYS A 159 -16.57 -3.27 4.54
C LYS A 159 -16.37 -4.77 4.26
N GLY A 160 -15.12 -5.29 4.46
CA GLY A 160 -14.76 -6.68 4.21
C GLY A 160 -13.76 -6.86 3.06
N CYS A 161 -13.25 -5.78 2.50
CA CYS A 161 -12.18 -5.79 1.50
C CYS A 161 -10.79 -5.73 2.15
N ILE A 162 -9.76 -5.83 1.31
CA ILE A 162 -8.34 -5.76 1.68
C ILE A 162 -7.78 -4.49 1.04
N ALA A 163 -7.37 -3.50 1.84
CA ALA A 163 -6.90 -2.22 1.34
C ALA A 163 -5.39 -2.07 1.50
N VAL A 164 -4.75 -1.55 0.44
CA VAL A 164 -3.34 -1.17 0.35
C VAL A 164 -3.21 0.31 -0.03
N THR A 165 -2.02 0.86 -0.06
CA THR A 165 -1.81 2.20 -0.63
C THR A 165 -1.96 2.18 -2.17
N ASP A 166 -2.22 3.34 -2.78
CA ASP A 166 -2.36 3.43 -4.23
C ASP A 166 -1.11 2.98 -5.00
N PRO A 167 0.13 3.35 -4.60
CA PRO A 167 1.33 2.82 -5.24
C PRO A 167 1.49 1.29 -5.10
N GLU A 168 1.15 0.73 -3.94
CA GLU A 168 1.17 -0.73 -3.74
C GLU A 168 0.08 -1.43 -4.58
N MET A 169 -1.08 -0.78 -4.75
CA MET A 169 -2.12 -1.30 -5.64
C MET A 169 -1.66 -1.34 -7.09
N ASP A 170 -0.85 -0.38 -7.55
CA ASP A 170 -0.24 -0.42 -8.88
C ASP A 170 0.74 -1.59 -9.04
N GLU A 171 1.57 -1.86 -8.03
CA GLU A 171 2.46 -3.03 -8.05
C GLU A 171 1.66 -4.34 -8.12
N ILE A 172 0.64 -4.49 -7.27
CA ILE A 172 -0.25 -5.67 -7.24
C ILE A 172 -1.00 -5.79 -8.56
N TRP A 173 -1.53 -4.70 -9.08
CA TRP A 173 -2.24 -4.66 -10.36
C TRP A 173 -1.39 -5.18 -11.52
N ASN A 174 -0.14 -4.80 -11.57
CA ASN A 174 0.77 -5.21 -12.64
C ASN A 174 1.27 -6.66 -12.47
N ALA A 175 1.46 -7.10 -11.23
CA ALA A 175 2.01 -8.42 -10.93
C ALA A 175 0.97 -9.55 -10.91
N VAL A 176 -0.31 -9.26 -10.62
CA VAL A 176 -1.35 -10.27 -10.37
C VAL A 176 -2.30 -10.36 -11.56
N PRO A 177 -2.24 -11.39 -12.41
CA PRO A 177 -3.22 -11.64 -13.48
C PRO A 177 -4.56 -12.16 -12.95
N ASP A 178 -5.61 -12.08 -13.78
CA ASP A 178 -6.88 -12.75 -13.50
C ASP A 178 -6.66 -14.26 -13.44
N GLY A 179 -7.41 -14.95 -12.60
CA GLY A 179 -7.26 -16.37 -12.32
C GLY A 179 -6.22 -16.70 -11.23
N THR A 180 -5.39 -15.73 -10.80
CA THR A 180 -4.40 -15.97 -9.73
C THR A 180 -5.11 -16.47 -8.46
N PRO A 181 -4.69 -17.61 -7.89
CA PRO A 181 -5.21 -18.10 -6.62
C PRO A 181 -4.84 -17.18 -5.48
N ILE A 182 -5.78 -17.01 -4.57
CA ILE A 182 -5.61 -16.25 -3.33
C ILE A 182 -6.12 -17.08 -2.16
N GLU A 183 -5.28 -17.26 -1.16
CA GLU A 183 -5.64 -17.87 0.11
C GLU A 183 -5.72 -16.80 1.20
N ILE A 184 -6.80 -16.81 1.98
CA ILE A 184 -7.04 -15.89 3.09
C ILE A 184 -7.16 -16.72 4.36
N ARG A 185 -6.25 -16.50 5.29
CA ARG A 185 -6.15 -17.21 6.58
C ARG A 185 -6.39 -16.26 7.76
N PRO A 186 -6.77 -16.80 8.92
CA PRO A 186 -6.86 -16.07 10.19
C PRO A 186 -5.66 -15.21 10.53
#